data_bc8d8304ee694c4e2921bb2695a80995
#
_entry.id   bc8d8304ee694c4e2921bb2695a80995
#
_cell.length_a   1.000
_cell.length_b   1.000
_cell.length_c   1.000
_cell.angle_alpha   90.00
_cell.angle_beta   90.00
_cell.angle_gamma   90.00
#
_symmetry.space_group_name_H-M   'P 1'
#
loop_
_entity.id
_entity.type
_entity.pdbx_description
1 polymer ?
#
loop_
_entity_poly.entity_id
_entity_poly.type
_entity_poly.pdbx_seq_one_letter_code
_entity_poly.pdbx_strand_id
1 'polypeptide(L)'
;KDSCTIDILYIRPDTQLLSEPKKLHEKVTYNVLQQYARSSAVNRIYLVSNTEVENILGTVPIMGYYEKLNELIVYTMHMINIFNNSEPVMGSLASPGKTRKICTVGTYDIEKDEEKLFFPLDTVREISYIYGVGEKRLREDGGLHKKIVSQMKGKTNDETVDVSFGVYPTKYENDYGYVIAYSPNIQS
;
A
#
# COMPACT_ATOMS: atom_id res chain seq x y z
N LYS A 1 -14.34 -7.24 25.45
CA LYS A 1 -14.92 -6.27 24.49
C LYS A 1 -13.91 -6.17 23.37
N ASP A 2 -14.20 -6.80 22.25
CA ASP A 2 -13.42 -6.66 21.03
C ASP A 2 -13.59 -5.20 20.58
N SER A 3 -12.53 -4.41 20.68
CA SER A 3 -12.55 -3.04 20.20
C SER A 3 -12.48 -3.08 18.68
N CYS A 4 -13.57 -2.74 18.01
CA CYS A 4 -13.58 -2.55 16.58
C CYS A 4 -12.69 -1.35 16.23
N THR A 5 -11.72 -1.53 15.37
CA THR A 5 -10.89 -0.45 14.82
C THR A 5 -11.45 0.00 13.47
N ILE A 6 -11.45 1.31 13.23
CA ILE A 6 -11.94 1.90 11.98
C ILE A 6 -10.74 2.47 11.23
N ASP A 7 -10.54 1.97 10.02
CA ASP A 7 -9.61 2.54 9.05
C ASP A 7 -10.39 3.25 7.95
N ILE A 8 -9.84 4.34 7.43
CA ILE A 8 -10.43 5.11 6.32
C ILE A 8 -9.60 4.86 5.07
N LEU A 9 -10.26 4.54 3.96
CA LEU A 9 -9.68 4.62 2.62
C LEU A 9 -10.15 5.92 1.97
N TYR A 10 -9.22 6.84 1.70
CA TYR A 10 -9.49 8.10 1.04
C TYR A 10 -8.91 8.09 -0.36
N ILE A 11 -9.77 8.14 -1.37
CA ILE A 11 -9.39 8.22 -2.78
C ILE A 11 -9.45 9.67 -3.21
N ARG A 12 -8.29 10.28 -3.42
CA ARG A 12 -8.13 11.67 -3.86
C ARG A 12 -8.46 11.78 -5.34
N PRO A 13 -9.41 12.63 -5.72
CA PRO A 13 -9.74 12.85 -7.12
C PRO A 13 -8.63 13.64 -7.83
N ASP A 14 -8.63 13.64 -9.16
CA ASP A 14 -7.82 14.59 -9.92
C ASP A 14 -8.33 16.00 -9.68
N THR A 15 -7.53 16.79 -8.98
CA THR A 15 -7.90 18.17 -8.60
C THR A 15 -7.83 19.15 -9.77
N GLN A 16 -7.15 18.81 -10.87
CA GLN A 16 -7.05 19.69 -12.05
C GLN A 16 -8.41 19.84 -12.74
N LEU A 17 -9.27 18.83 -12.65
CA LEU A 17 -10.60 18.82 -13.23
C LEU A 17 -11.70 19.41 -12.33
N LEU A 18 -11.34 19.85 -11.11
CA LEU A 18 -12.29 20.39 -10.15
C LEU A 18 -12.43 21.91 -10.27
N SER A 19 -13.65 22.40 -10.06
CA SER A 19 -13.90 23.84 -9.85
C SER A 19 -13.30 24.31 -8.52
N GLU A 20 -12.97 25.61 -8.38
CA GLU A 20 -12.35 26.16 -7.17
C GLU A 20 -13.11 25.83 -5.86
N PRO A 21 -14.46 25.93 -5.79
CA PRO A 21 -15.18 25.51 -4.59
C PRO A 21 -15.00 24.01 -4.27
N LYS A 22 -14.95 23.14 -5.28
CA LYS A 22 -14.74 21.71 -5.09
C LYS A 22 -13.31 21.41 -4.65
N LYS A 23 -12.30 22.11 -5.16
CA LYS A 23 -10.91 22.03 -4.68
C LYS A 23 -10.81 22.40 -3.20
N LEU A 24 -11.51 23.46 -2.79
CA LEU A 24 -11.51 23.87 -1.38
C LEU A 24 -12.17 22.80 -0.48
N HIS A 25 -13.30 22.24 -0.90
CA HIS A 25 -13.95 21.16 -0.16
C HIS A 25 -13.05 19.91 -0.08
N GLU A 26 -12.41 19.52 -1.18
CA GLU A 26 -11.46 18.41 -1.21
C GLU A 26 -10.35 18.67 -0.19
N LYS A 27 -9.69 19.82 -0.26
CA LYS A 27 -8.59 20.18 0.63
C LYS A 27 -8.99 20.16 2.11
N VAL A 28 -10.18 20.67 2.45
CA VAL A 28 -10.69 20.64 3.83
C VAL A 28 -10.95 19.22 4.28
N THR A 29 -11.65 18.41 3.48
CA THR A 29 -11.95 17.00 3.78
C THR A 29 -10.66 16.20 3.96
N TYR A 30 -9.72 16.33 3.04
CA TYR A 30 -8.42 15.68 3.07
C TYR A 30 -7.64 15.97 4.36
N ASN A 31 -7.58 17.25 4.76
CA ASN A 31 -6.89 17.63 5.98
C ASN A 31 -7.62 17.14 7.25
N VAL A 32 -8.93 17.27 7.32
CA VAL A 32 -9.73 16.87 8.48
C VAL A 32 -9.63 15.37 8.74
N LEU A 33 -9.72 14.54 7.68
CA LEU A 33 -9.63 13.09 7.82
C LEU A 33 -8.23 12.64 8.31
N GLN A 34 -7.18 13.27 7.83
CA GLN A 34 -5.82 13.01 8.32
C GLN A 34 -5.67 13.42 9.80
N GLN A 35 -6.27 14.53 10.23
CA GLN A 35 -6.27 14.93 11.63
C GLN A 35 -7.02 13.93 12.51
N TYR A 36 -8.12 13.35 12.04
CA TYR A 36 -8.83 12.30 12.78
C TYR A 36 -7.96 11.06 12.95
N ALA A 37 -7.21 10.64 11.94
CA ALA A 37 -6.27 9.56 12.07
C ALA A 37 -5.15 9.91 13.08
N ARG A 38 -4.54 11.09 12.94
CA ARG A 38 -3.46 11.55 13.81
C ARG A 38 -3.90 11.68 15.27
N SER A 39 -5.11 12.13 15.54
CA SER A 39 -5.67 12.23 16.91
C SER A 39 -6.16 10.88 17.46
N SER A 40 -6.06 9.80 16.67
CA SER A 40 -6.58 8.47 17.00
C SER A 40 -8.11 8.38 17.16
N ALA A 41 -8.85 9.34 16.59
CA ALA A 41 -10.31 9.22 16.45
C ALA A 41 -10.68 8.07 15.49
N VAL A 42 -9.82 7.82 14.50
CA VAL A 42 -9.79 6.57 13.71
C VAL A 42 -8.43 5.91 13.82
N ASN A 43 -8.34 4.63 13.48
CA ASN A 43 -7.08 3.90 13.62
C ASN A 43 -6.04 4.38 12.60
N ARG A 44 -6.39 4.40 11.30
CA ARG A 44 -5.51 4.84 10.20
C ARG A 44 -6.31 5.44 9.06
N ILE A 45 -5.61 6.19 8.20
CA ILE A 45 -6.10 6.60 6.90
C ILE A 45 -5.17 6.11 5.81
N TYR A 46 -5.72 5.41 4.83
CA TYR A 46 -5.04 5.00 3.60
C TYR A 46 -5.34 6.03 2.52
N LEU A 47 -4.30 6.67 2.01
CA LEU A 47 -4.37 7.67 0.94
C LEU A 47 -4.11 6.99 -0.39
N VAL A 48 -4.96 7.27 -1.36
CA VAL A 48 -4.85 6.82 -2.76
C VAL A 48 -5.11 8.02 -3.66
N SER A 49 -4.32 8.20 -4.69
CA SER A 49 -4.50 9.23 -5.72
C SER A 49 -4.97 8.58 -7.03
N ASN A 50 -6.08 9.03 -7.59
CA ASN A 50 -6.51 8.56 -8.90
C ASN A 50 -5.46 8.80 -9.98
N THR A 51 -4.74 9.94 -9.91
CA THR A 51 -3.65 10.26 -10.84
C THR A 51 -2.50 9.25 -10.75
N GLU A 52 -2.10 8.85 -9.54
CA GLU A 52 -1.02 7.87 -9.38
C GLU A 52 -1.45 6.48 -9.84
N VAL A 53 -2.69 6.08 -9.53
CA VAL A 53 -3.25 4.81 -10.00
C VAL A 53 -3.34 4.77 -11.53
N GLU A 54 -3.74 5.86 -12.17
CA GLU A 54 -3.73 6.00 -13.63
C GLU A 54 -2.31 5.88 -14.20
N ASN A 55 -1.32 6.54 -13.61
CA ASN A 55 0.07 6.44 -14.01
C ASN A 55 0.59 4.99 -13.95
N ILE A 56 0.16 4.23 -12.97
CA ILE A 56 0.52 2.81 -12.81
C ILE A 56 -0.12 1.94 -13.89
N LEU A 57 -1.38 2.19 -14.21
CA LEU A 57 -2.11 1.45 -15.24
C LEU A 57 -1.64 1.81 -16.66
N GLY A 58 -1.07 3.01 -16.84
CA GLY A 58 -0.69 3.53 -18.14
C GLY A 58 -1.90 4.04 -18.93
N THR A 59 -2.04 3.63 -20.19
CA THR A 59 -3.14 4.09 -21.05
C THR A 59 -4.45 3.41 -20.65
N VAL A 60 -5.38 4.18 -20.09
CA VAL A 60 -6.73 3.71 -19.72
C VAL A 60 -7.76 4.29 -20.66
N PRO A 61 -8.62 3.46 -21.30
CA PRO A 61 -9.70 3.95 -22.15
C PRO A 61 -10.70 4.81 -21.35
N ILE A 62 -11.27 5.85 -22.01
CA ILE A 62 -12.28 6.70 -21.37
C ILE A 62 -13.50 5.88 -20.91
N MET A 63 -13.93 4.94 -21.77
CA MET A 63 -14.99 4.00 -21.39
C MET A 63 -14.46 3.01 -20.35
N GLY A 64 -15.06 3.01 -19.17
CA GLY A 64 -14.62 2.16 -18.05
C GLY A 64 -13.42 2.70 -17.26
N TYR A 65 -13.05 3.98 -17.43
CA TYR A 65 -11.90 4.59 -16.77
C TYR A 65 -11.92 4.37 -15.24
N TYR A 66 -12.97 4.83 -14.57
CA TYR A 66 -13.07 4.66 -13.11
C TYR A 66 -13.21 3.20 -12.69
N GLU A 67 -13.81 2.35 -13.51
CA GLU A 67 -13.91 0.92 -13.25
C GLU A 67 -12.51 0.29 -13.17
N LYS A 68 -11.61 0.62 -14.10
CA LYS A 68 -10.23 0.13 -14.10
C LYS A 68 -9.40 0.62 -12.92
N LEU A 69 -9.52 1.90 -12.56
CA LEU A 69 -8.85 2.44 -11.38
C LEU A 69 -9.34 1.74 -10.11
N ASN A 70 -10.66 1.65 -9.95
CA ASN A 70 -11.27 1.01 -8.78
C ASN A 70 -10.92 -0.48 -8.70
N GLU A 71 -10.86 -1.19 -9.84
CA GLU A 71 -10.46 -2.59 -9.89
C GLU A 71 -9.06 -2.78 -9.27
N LEU A 72 -8.08 -1.98 -9.68
CA LEU A 72 -6.72 -2.06 -9.13
C LEU A 72 -6.68 -1.73 -7.63
N ILE A 73 -7.37 -0.66 -7.22
CA ILE A 73 -7.42 -0.23 -5.81
C ILE A 73 -8.04 -1.33 -4.93
N VAL A 74 -9.23 -1.80 -5.32
CA VAL A 74 -9.99 -2.80 -4.54
C VAL A 74 -9.22 -4.13 -4.49
N TYR A 75 -8.64 -4.56 -5.60
CA TYR A 75 -7.85 -5.79 -5.65
C TYR A 75 -6.64 -5.72 -4.70
N THR A 76 -5.90 -4.62 -4.77
CA THR A 76 -4.73 -4.41 -3.90
C THR A 76 -5.13 -4.40 -2.43
N MET A 77 -6.15 -3.64 -2.06
CA MET A 77 -6.64 -3.58 -0.67
C MET A 77 -7.16 -4.93 -0.17
N HIS A 78 -7.89 -5.66 -1.02
CA HIS A 78 -8.41 -6.99 -0.70
C HIS A 78 -7.27 -7.98 -0.44
N MET A 79 -6.28 -8.04 -1.31
CA MET A 79 -5.14 -8.95 -1.15
C MET A 79 -4.30 -8.60 0.07
N ILE A 80 -4.03 -7.33 0.33
CA ILE A 80 -3.35 -6.88 1.54
C ILE A 80 -4.13 -7.31 2.79
N ASN A 81 -5.45 -7.17 2.79
CA ASN A 81 -6.28 -7.61 3.91
C ASN A 81 -6.21 -9.13 4.14
N ILE A 82 -6.20 -9.92 3.07
CA ILE A 82 -6.02 -11.38 3.17
C ILE A 82 -4.68 -11.71 3.82
N PHE A 83 -3.60 -11.14 3.32
CA PHE A 83 -2.25 -11.44 3.80
C PHE A 83 -2.01 -10.94 5.23
N ASN A 84 -2.56 -9.80 5.62
CA ASN A 84 -2.50 -9.30 6.99
C ASN A 84 -3.20 -10.22 8.00
N ASN A 85 -4.13 -11.07 7.54
CA ASN A 85 -4.84 -12.05 8.34
C ASN A 85 -4.39 -13.49 8.07
N SER A 86 -3.26 -13.67 7.42
CA SER A 86 -2.65 -14.97 7.11
C SER A 86 -1.28 -15.07 7.73
N GLU A 87 -0.79 -16.30 7.92
CA GLU A 87 0.57 -16.51 8.42
C GLU A 87 1.56 -16.65 7.26
N PRO A 88 2.67 -15.89 7.27
CA PRO A 88 3.70 -16.01 6.24
C PRO A 88 4.53 -17.29 6.45
N VAL A 89 5.02 -17.87 5.37
CA VAL A 89 5.98 -18.99 5.41
C VAL A 89 7.42 -18.52 5.64
N MET A 90 7.67 -17.22 5.46
CA MET A 90 8.97 -16.59 5.69
C MET A 90 8.78 -15.12 6.06
N GLY A 91 9.59 -14.62 6.99
CA GLY A 91 9.49 -13.25 7.50
C GLY A 91 8.28 -13.03 8.40
N SER A 92 7.97 -11.78 8.67
CA SER A 92 6.77 -11.35 9.38
C SER A 92 6.49 -9.88 9.09
N LEU A 93 5.23 -9.49 8.95
CA LEU A 93 4.86 -8.09 8.86
C LEU A 93 4.89 -7.47 10.26
N ALA A 94 5.57 -6.36 10.40
CA ALA A 94 5.58 -5.60 11.65
C ALA A 94 4.21 -4.95 11.89
N SER A 95 3.80 -4.87 13.15
CA SER A 95 2.66 -4.02 13.51
C SER A 95 3.10 -2.56 13.43
N PRO A 96 2.46 -1.73 12.59
CA PRO A 96 2.89 -0.35 12.41
C PRO A 96 2.87 0.43 13.73
N GLY A 97 3.87 1.29 13.90
CA GLY A 97 4.01 2.15 15.08
C GLY A 97 2.76 3.00 15.33
N LYS A 98 2.44 3.25 16.60
CA LYS A 98 1.22 3.96 17.03
C LYS A 98 1.08 5.38 16.44
N THR A 99 2.18 6.02 16.09
CA THR A 99 2.19 7.37 15.48
C THR A 99 2.11 7.34 13.95
N ARG A 100 2.27 6.17 13.32
CA ARG A 100 2.29 5.99 11.87
C ARG A 100 0.88 5.74 11.36
N LYS A 101 0.10 6.82 11.32
CA LYS A 101 -1.35 6.81 11.08
C LYS A 101 -1.75 7.12 9.65
N ILE A 102 -0.86 7.74 8.89
CA ILE A 102 -1.08 8.08 7.48
C ILE A 102 -0.38 7.03 6.63
N CYS A 103 -1.10 6.36 5.77
CA CYS A 103 -0.60 5.23 5.00
C CYS A 103 -0.95 5.36 3.52
N THR A 104 -0.23 4.64 2.70
CA THR A 104 -0.64 4.30 1.33
C THR A 104 -0.34 2.84 1.06
N VAL A 105 -0.94 2.33 0.01
CA VAL A 105 -0.67 0.99 -0.50
C VAL A 105 -0.16 1.07 -1.93
N GLY A 106 0.33 -0.03 -2.44
CA GLY A 106 0.78 -0.10 -3.82
C GLY A 106 1.08 -1.51 -4.26
N THR A 107 1.51 -1.63 -5.49
CA THR A 107 2.00 -2.88 -6.07
C THR A 107 3.51 -2.95 -5.99
N TYR A 108 4.04 -4.16 -5.94
CA TYR A 108 5.47 -4.43 -5.92
C TYR A 108 5.80 -5.50 -6.97
N ASP A 109 6.66 -5.14 -7.91
CA ASP A 109 7.18 -6.09 -8.90
C ASP A 109 8.34 -6.88 -8.29
N ILE A 110 8.08 -8.13 -7.93
CA ILE A 110 9.06 -9.03 -7.29
C ILE A 110 10.26 -9.31 -8.19
N GLU A 111 10.05 -9.31 -9.51
CA GLU A 111 11.11 -9.61 -10.47
C GLU A 111 12.06 -8.42 -10.67
N LYS A 112 11.52 -7.22 -10.75
CA LYS A 112 12.28 -5.98 -11.01
C LYS A 112 12.72 -5.27 -9.73
N ASP A 113 12.21 -5.66 -8.56
CA ASP A 113 12.42 -4.96 -7.28
C ASP A 113 11.93 -3.51 -7.32
N GLU A 114 10.77 -3.28 -7.96
CA GLU A 114 10.18 -1.97 -8.14
C GLU A 114 8.85 -1.86 -7.40
N GLU A 115 8.67 -0.80 -6.63
CA GLU A 115 7.42 -0.47 -5.97
C GLU A 115 6.71 0.68 -6.68
N LYS A 116 5.37 0.63 -6.70
CA LYS A 116 4.51 1.68 -7.23
C LYS A 116 3.44 1.99 -6.21
N LEU A 117 3.62 3.06 -5.47
CA LEU A 117 2.68 3.52 -4.46
C LEU A 117 1.49 4.24 -5.11
N PHE A 118 0.30 4.06 -4.54
CA PHE A 118 -0.93 4.72 -4.99
C PHE A 118 -1.05 6.16 -4.50
N PHE A 119 -0.14 6.60 -3.65
CA PHE A 119 0.00 7.98 -3.19
C PHE A 119 1.47 8.26 -2.82
N PRO A 120 2.07 9.36 -3.25
CA PRO A 120 3.43 9.74 -2.88
C PRO A 120 3.45 10.27 -1.44
N LEU A 121 3.86 9.44 -0.48
CA LEU A 121 3.97 9.86 0.92
C LEU A 121 5.27 10.64 1.17
N ASP A 122 5.14 11.79 1.81
CA ASP A 122 6.28 12.47 2.41
C ASP A 122 6.69 11.81 3.72
N THR A 123 7.99 11.71 3.95
CA THR A 123 8.55 11.22 5.22
C THR A 123 8.05 9.81 5.59
N VAL A 124 8.27 8.86 4.70
CA VAL A 124 8.02 7.44 5.00
C VAL A 124 8.95 7.02 6.15
N ARG A 125 8.40 6.30 7.14
CA ARG A 125 9.13 5.81 8.32
C ARG A 125 9.00 4.30 8.51
N GLU A 126 8.07 3.68 7.80
CA GLU A 126 7.91 2.24 7.80
C GLU A 126 7.36 1.77 6.46
N ILE A 127 7.90 0.64 5.97
CA ILE A 127 7.41 -0.02 4.76
C ILE A 127 7.27 -1.52 5.04
N SER A 128 6.16 -2.08 4.60
CA SER A 128 5.89 -3.52 4.66
C SER A 128 5.74 -4.07 3.26
N TYR A 129 6.55 -5.08 2.92
CA TYR A 129 6.51 -5.78 1.63
C TYR A 129 5.79 -7.12 1.78
N ILE A 130 4.86 -7.40 0.89
CA ILE A 130 4.09 -8.63 0.84
C ILE A 130 4.42 -9.37 -0.44
N TYR A 131 4.91 -10.60 -0.32
CA TYR A 131 5.22 -11.50 -1.42
C TYR A 131 4.18 -12.61 -1.46
N GLY A 132 3.22 -12.51 -2.36
CA GLY A 132 2.28 -13.59 -2.66
C GLY A 132 2.85 -14.49 -3.76
N VAL A 133 3.38 -15.64 -3.39
CA VAL A 133 4.12 -16.54 -4.30
C VAL A 133 3.39 -17.85 -4.47
N GLY A 134 3.32 -18.35 -5.72
CA GLY A 134 2.71 -19.64 -6.02
C GLY A 134 3.36 -20.79 -5.27
N GLU A 135 2.58 -21.70 -4.67
CA GLU A 135 3.08 -22.83 -3.89
C GLU A 135 4.10 -23.68 -4.65
N LYS A 136 3.92 -23.84 -5.97
CA LYS A 136 4.85 -24.60 -6.80
C LYS A 136 6.22 -23.93 -6.81
N ARG A 137 6.28 -22.61 -7.04
CA ARG A 137 7.53 -21.85 -7.05
C ARG A 137 8.21 -21.87 -5.68
N LEU A 138 7.45 -21.76 -4.60
CA LEU A 138 8.00 -21.84 -3.23
C LEU A 138 8.70 -23.19 -2.95
N ARG A 139 8.27 -24.27 -3.59
CA ARG A 139 8.83 -25.61 -3.41
C ARG A 139 10.01 -25.90 -4.34
N GLU A 140 10.00 -25.36 -5.56
CA GLU A 140 10.93 -25.75 -6.64
C GLU A 140 12.04 -24.72 -6.88
N ASP A 141 11.82 -23.42 -6.58
CA ASP A 141 12.79 -22.36 -6.84
C ASP A 141 13.77 -22.18 -5.66
N GLY A 142 14.89 -22.89 -5.72
CA GLY A 142 15.97 -22.76 -4.72
C GLY A 142 16.67 -21.39 -4.69
N GLY A 143 16.46 -20.53 -5.71
CA GLY A 143 17.03 -19.18 -5.79
C GLY A 143 16.16 -18.10 -5.12
N LEU A 144 14.87 -18.35 -4.99
CA LEU A 144 13.89 -17.38 -4.52
C LEU A 144 14.22 -16.80 -3.13
N HIS A 145 14.62 -17.65 -2.19
CA HIS A 145 15.02 -17.22 -0.85
C HIS A 145 16.17 -16.19 -0.90
N LYS A 146 17.24 -16.49 -1.66
CA LYS A 146 18.38 -15.58 -1.80
C LYS A 146 17.98 -14.26 -2.46
N LYS A 147 17.10 -14.31 -3.46
CA LYS A 147 16.57 -13.13 -4.15
C LYS A 147 15.83 -12.22 -3.16
N ILE A 148 14.85 -12.74 -2.42
CA ILE A 148 14.08 -11.96 -1.44
C ILE A 148 14.98 -11.35 -0.36
N VAL A 149 15.91 -12.15 0.19
CA VAL A 149 16.85 -11.65 1.21
C VAL A 149 17.74 -10.53 0.64
N SER A 150 18.19 -10.65 -0.60
CA SER A 150 19.01 -9.61 -1.25
C SER A 150 18.23 -8.32 -1.46
N GLN A 151 16.97 -8.40 -1.93
CA GLN A 151 16.07 -7.26 -2.09
C GLN A 151 15.84 -6.55 -0.74
N MET A 152 15.52 -7.31 0.30
CA MET A 152 15.28 -6.74 1.63
C MET A 152 16.52 -6.08 2.22
N LYS A 153 17.70 -6.67 2.05
CA LYS A 153 18.98 -6.04 2.47
C LYS A 153 19.22 -4.71 1.75
N GLY A 154 18.89 -4.60 0.47
CA GLY A 154 18.97 -3.34 -0.27
C GLY A 154 18.05 -2.26 0.31
N LYS A 155 16.86 -2.63 0.74
CA LYS A 155 15.85 -1.70 1.28
C LYS A 155 16.13 -1.28 2.73
N THR A 156 16.81 -2.09 3.52
CA THR A 156 17.19 -1.76 4.92
C THR A 156 18.44 -0.88 5.03
N ASN A 157 19.03 -0.43 3.94
CA ASN A 157 20.17 0.47 3.98
C ASN A 157 19.84 1.88 4.48
N ASP A 158 18.59 2.30 4.43
CA ASP A 158 18.12 3.55 5.04
C ASP A 158 17.71 3.27 6.49
N GLU A 159 18.58 3.61 7.43
CA GLU A 159 18.35 3.43 8.88
C GLU A 159 17.16 4.26 9.42
N THR A 160 16.62 5.18 8.62
CA THR A 160 15.49 6.03 9.01
C THR A 160 14.13 5.39 8.72
N VAL A 161 14.12 4.27 7.97
CA VAL A 161 12.89 3.56 7.56
C VAL A 161 12.90 2.14 8.10
N ASP A 162 11.90 1.80 8.89
CA ASP A 162 11.70 0.42 9.35
C ASP A 162 11.12 -0.41 8.20
N VAL A 163 11.78 -1.50 7.84
CA VAL A 163 11.34 -2.38 6.76
C VAL A 163 10.94 -3.75 7.32
N SER A 164 9.78 -4.22 6.93
CA SER A 164 9.31 -5.58 7.23
C SER A 164 8.83 -6.28 5.96
N PHE A 165 8.81 -7.60 5.96
CA PHE A 165 8.28 -8.36 4.83
C PHE A 165 7.66 -9.68 5.28
N GLY A 166 6.72 -10.18 4.48
CA GLY A 166 6.14 -11.51 4.64
C GLY A 166 5.98 -12.21 3.29
N VAL A 167 6.32 -13.49 3.23
CA VAL A 167 6.12 -14.35 2.06
C VAL A 167 4.96 -15.28 2.33
N TYR A 168 3.99 -15.28 1.46
CA TYR A 168 2.73 -16.00 1.61
C TYR A 168 2.51 -16.96 0.45
N PRO A 169 2.12 -18.22 0.71
CA PRO A 169 1.77 -19.17 -0.34
C PRO A 169 0.44 -18.79 -0.98
N THR A 170 0.39 -18.84 -2.30
CA THR A 170 -0.82 -18.64 -3.07
C THR A 170 -1.10 -19.82 -3.99
N LYS A 171 -2.37 -20.01 -4.36
CA LYS A 171 -2.79 -21.00 -5.36
C LYS A 171 -2.76 -20.43 -6.79
N TYR A 172 -2.36 -19.17 -6.94
CA TYR A 172 -2.25 -18.52 -8.25
C TYR A 172 -0.97 -18.96 -8.97
N GLU A 173 -1.04 -18.98 -10.30
CA GLU A 173 0.12 -19.32 -11.14
C GLU A 173 1.16 -18.19 -11.17
N ASN A 174 0.69 -16.94 -11.04
CA ASN A 174 1.54 -15.75 -11.03
C ASN A 174 1.85 -15.32 -9.61
N ASP A 175 3.02 -14.73 -9.42
CA ASP A 175 3.38 -14.09 -8.18
C ASP A 175 2.84 -12.66 -8.14
N TYR A 176 2.50 -12.20 -6.94
CA TYR A 176 1.97 -10.87 -6.69
C TYR A 176 2.72 -10.22 -5.55
N GLY A 177 3.18 -9.01 -5.77
CA GLY A 177 3.80 -8.21 -4.74
C GLY A 177 2.93 -7.01 -4.37
N TYR A 178 2.89 -6.71 -3.08
CA TYR A 178 2.22 -5.53 -2.55
C TYR A 178 3.12 -4.80 -1.58
N VAL A 179 2.85 -3.53 -1.39
CA VAL A 179 3.60 -2.69 -0.47
C VAL A 179 2.64 -1.81 0.32
N ILE A 180 2.96 -1.60 1.60
CA ILE A 180 2.27 -0.64 2.46
C ILE A 180 3.33 0.29 3.02
N ALA A 181 3.18 1.59 2.79
CA ALA A 181 4.05 2.60 3.36
C ALA A 181 3.33 3.44 4.41
N TYR A 182 4.05 3.85 5.45
CA TYR A 182 3.49 4.56 6.60
C TYR A 182 4.28 5.83 6.89
N SER A 183 3.55 6.90 7.21
CA SER A 183 4.11 8.20 7.62
C SER A 183 3.48 8.67 8.93
N PRO A 184 4.24 9.34 9.81
CA PRO A 184 3.70 10.03 10.97
C PRO A 184 3.14 11.41 10.62
N ASN A 185 3.44 11.93 9.43
CA ASN A 185 3.16 13.31 9.04
C ASN A 185 1.88 13.41 8.21
N ILE A 186 1.17 14.55 8.39
CA ILE A 186 0.08 14.94 7.51
C ILE A 186 0.66 15.29 6.15
N GLN A 187 0.03 14.79 5.12
CA GLN A 187 0.42 15.00 3.73
C GLN A 187 -0.26 16.25 3.16
N SER A 188 0.42 16.98 2.29
CA SER A 188 -0.08 18.21 1.64
C SER A 188 -0.94 17.95 0.40
#